data_6c084237ad0489c6638a9b565eb28ed0
#
_entry.id   6c084237ad0489c6638a9b565eb28ed0
#
_cell.length_a   1.000
_cell.length_b   1.000
_cell.length_c   1.000
_cell.angle_alpha   90.00
_cell.angle_beta   90.00
_cell.angle_gamma   90.00
#
_symmetry.space_group_name_H-M   'P 1'
#
loop_
_entity.id
_entity.type
_entity.pdbx_description
1 polymer ?
#
loop_
_entity_poly.entity_id
_entity_poly.type
_entity_poly.pdbx_seq_one_letter_code
_entity_poly.pdbx_strand_id
1 'polypeptide(L)'
;MEIAGLTIHADEGLLMLNGVGNRDPKAFPEAPDTLGITRDAHHHIAFGFGVHQCLGQSLARMELQVVYSTLYKRIPTLRRAVGLDRIPFKHDAFIYGVYELPVTW
;
A
#
# COMPACT_ATOMS: atom_id res chain seq x y z
N MET A 1 -12.92 20.21 14.70
CA MET A 1 -12.65 20.57 13.29
C MET A 1 -13.77 20.07 12.40
N GLU A 2 -13.90 20.60 11.19
CA GLU A 2 -14.93 20.14 10.24
C GLU A 2 -14.24 19.51 9.02
N ILE A 3 -14.70 18.33 8.61
CA ILE A 3 -14.18 17.61 7.45
C ILE A 3 -15.37 17.07 6.65
N ALA A 4 -15.51 17.48 5.39
CA ALA A 4 -16.56 17.04 4.47
C ALA A 4 -17.99 17.18 5.05
N GLY A 5 -18.24 18.25 5.80
CA GLY A 5 -19.54 18.50 6.45
C GLY A 5 -19.78 17.75 7.76
N LEU A 6 -18.79 17.00 8.25
CA LEU A 6 -18.83 16.32 9.55
C LEU A 6 -18.00 17.09 10.57
N THR A 7 -18.59 17.40 11.72
CA THR A 7 -17.89 18.00 12.85
C THR A 7 -17.19 16.91 13.66
N ILE A 8 -15.87 17.01 13.80
CA ILE A 8 -15.06 16.14 14.67
C ILE A 8 -14.75 16.94 15.92
N HIS A 9 -15.22 16.43 17.07
CA HIS A 9 -15.03 17.08 18.37
C HIS A 9 -13.61 16.86 18.91
N ALA A 10 -13.25 17.60 19.94
CA ALA A 10 -12.02 17.35 20.68
C ALA A 10 -12.06 15.94 21.31
N ASP A 11 -10.93 15.29 21.37
CA ASP A 11 -10.72 13.94 21.92
C ASP A 11 -11.36 12.79 21.10
N GLU A 12 -11.95 13.07 19.94
CA GLU A 12 -12.36 12.02 19.00
C GLU A 12 -11.16 11.52 18.16
N GLY A 13 -11.07 10.19 18.00
CA GLY A 13 -10.06 9.56 17.17
C GLY A 13 -10.41 9.64 15.68
N LEU A 14 -9.40 9.90 14.84
CA LEU A 14 -9.53 9.91 13.38
C LEU A 14 -8.58 8.88 12.76
N LEU A 15 -9.13 7.95 11.99
CA LEU A 15 -8.34 6.96 11.26
C LEU A 15 -8.32 7.29 9.76
N MET A 16 -7.14 7.57 9.24
CA MET A 16 -6.91 7.85 7.82
C MET A 16 -6.65 6.55 7.05
N LEU A 17 -7.61 6.11 6.26
CA LEU A 17 -7.52 4.87 5.47
C LEU A 17 -6.80 5.12 4.12
N ASN A 18 -5.47 5.26 4.16
CA ASN A 18 -4.66 5.54 2.97
C ASN A 18 -4.85 4.50 1.85
N GLY A 19 -5.07 3.23 2.20
CA GLY A 19 -5.34 2.17 1.23
C GLY A 19 -6.65 2.37 0.47
N VAL A 20 -7.66 2.93 1.11
CA VAL A 20 -8.94 3.29 0.48
C VAL A 20 -8.76 4.54 -0.38
N GLY A 21 -8.07 5.56 0.13
CA GLY A 21 -7.77 6.79 -0.62
C GLY A 21 -7.01 6.51 -1.92
N ASN A 22 -6.08 5.54 -1.90
CA ASN A 22 -5.34 5.12 -3.10
C ASN A 22 -6.18 4.31 -4.10
N ARG A 23 -7.44 4.03 -3.79
CA ARG A 23 -8.43 3.40 -4.67
C ARG A 23 -9.63 4.29 -4.97
N ASP A 24 -9.58 5.56 -4.59
CA ASP A 24 -10.65 6.51 -4.91
C ASP A 24 -10.73 6.71 -6.44
N PRO A 25 -11.86 6.39 -7.10
CA PRO A 25 -12.00 6.56 -8.54
C PRO A 25 -11.95 8.02 -8.99
N LYS A 26 -12.14 8.98 -8.09
CA LYS A 26 -11.95 10.41 -8.42
C LYS A 26 -10.48 10.79 -8.55
N ALA A 27 -9.61 10.14 -7.76
CA ALA A 27 -8.16 10.35 -7.82
C ALA A 27 -7.48 9.40 -8.82
N PHE A 28 -8.01 8.19 -8.97
CA PHE A 28 -7.47 7.12 -9.82
C PHE A 28 -8.57 6.54 -10.72
N PRO A 29 -8.99 7.24 -11.78
CA PRO A 29 -10.15 6.85 -12.59
C PRO A 29 -9.95 5.56 -13.39
N GLU A 30 -8.71 5.12 -13.61
CA GLU A 30 -8.38 3.96 -14.41
C GLU A 30 -8.36 2.67 -13.58
N ALA A 31 -9.52 2.04 -13.39
CA ALA A 31 -9.67 0.77 -12.69
C ALA A 31 -8.88 0.70 -11.36
N PRO A 32 -9.24 1.49 -10.33
CA PRO A 32 -8.44 1.67 -9.11
C PRO A 32 -8.17 0.38 -8.33
N ASP A 33 -9.02 -0.63 -8.49
CA ASP A 33 -8.88 -1.94 -7.84
C ASP A 33 -8.01 -2.94 -8.61
N THR A 34 -7.55 -2.57 -9.81
CA THR A 34 -6.70 -3.42 -10.64
C THR A 34 -5.24 -2.98 -10.52
N LEU A 35 -4.33 -3.94 -10.34
CA LEU A 35 -2.90 -3.66 -10.35
C LEU A 35 -2.47 -3.22 -11.76
N GLY A 36 -2.05 -1.97 -11.89
CA GLY A 36 -1.54 -1.40 -13.13
C GLY A 36 -0.17 -0.77 -12.92
N ILE A 37 0.90 -1.49 -13.30
CA ILE A 37 2.29 -1.02 -13.09
C ILE A 37 2.70 0.12 -14.03
N THR A 38 1.94 0.37 -15.07
CA THR A 38 2.16 1.46 -16.04
C THR A 38 1.31 2.70 -15.76
N ARG A 39 0.46 2.64 -14.73
CA ARG A 39 -0.44 3.72 -14.36
C ARG A 39 0.34 4.89 -13.79
N ASP A 40 -0.09 6.10 -14.12
CA ASP A 40 0.33 7.29 -13.38
C ASP A 40 -0.29 7.28 -11.97
N ALA A 41 0.56 7.07 -10.98
CA ALA A 41 0.19 7.00 -9.57
C ALA A 41 0.92 8.05 -8.73
N HIS A 42 1.30 9.18 -9.29
CA HIS A 42 2.05 10.23 -8.58
C HIS A 42 1.29 10.78 -7.37
N HIS A 43 -0.03 10.74 -7.38
CA HIS A 43 -0.89 11.25 -6.32
C HIS A 43 -1.12 10.26 -5.18
N HIS A 44 -0.48 9.07 -5.19
CA HIS A 44 -0.69 8.09 -4.13
C HIS A 44 -0.24 8.62 -2.76
N ILE A 45 -0.98 8.28 -1.73
CA ILE A 45 -0.72 8.66 -0.34
C ILE A 45 -0.20 7.49 0.51
N ALA A 46 0.45 6.49 -0.10
CA ALA A 46 0.98 5.33 0.62
C ALA A 46 2.03 5.71 1.69
N PHE A 47 2.70 6.83 1.52
CA PHE A 47 3.64 7.40 2.48
C PHE A 47 3.08 8.57 3.28
N GLY A 48 1.77 8.76 3.29
CA GLY A 48 1.12 9.94 3.84
C GLY A 48 1.31 11.18 2.96
N PHE A 49 0.97 12.34 3.51
CA PHE A 49 1.09 13.63 2.83
C PHE A 49 1.33 14.76 3.84
N GLY A 50 1.99 15.84 3.41
CA GLY A 50 2.23 17.04 4.21
C GLY A 50 3.37 16.89 5.21
N VAL A 51 3.27 17.61 6.34
CA VAL A 51 4.35 17.71 7.36
C VAL A 51 4.66 16.39 8.06
N HIS A 52 3.76 15.43 8.00
CA HIS A 52 3.91 14.09 8.57
C HIS A 52 4.19 13.01 7.51
N GLN A 53 4.57 13.40 6.30
CA GLN A 53 4.97 12.44 5.27
C GLN A 53 6.13 11.56 5.76
N CYS A 54 6.10 10.28 5.39
CA CYS A 54 7.09 9.29 5.82
C CYS A 54 8.53 9.74 5.51
N LEU A 55 9.36 9.87 6.53
CA LEU A 55 10.77 10.24 6.39
C LEU A 55 11.57 9.19 5.62
N GLY A 56 11.18 7.92 5.72
CA GLY A 56 11.83 6.79 5.06
C GLY A 56 11.42 6.58 3.60
N GLN A 57 10.59 7.43 3.01
CA GLN A 57 10.06 7.24 1.66
C GLN A 57 11.15 7.03 0.61
N SER A 58 12.21 7.86 0.63
CA SER A 58 13.30 7.76 -0.35
C SER A 58 14.08 6.46 -0.20
N LEU A 59 14.34 6.05 1.02
CA LEU A 59 15.00 4.77 1.33
C LEU A 59 14.14 3.59 0.87
N ALA A 60 12.86 3.57 1.23
CA ALA A 60 11.94 2.50 0.83
C ALA A 60 11.84 2.36 -0.70
N ARG A 61 11.78 3.47 -1.43
CA ARG A 61 11.78 3.46 -2.90
C ARG A 61 13.06 2.87 -3.48
N MET A 62 14.21 3.23 -2.92
CA MET A 62 15.51 2.69 -3.34
C MET A 62 15.60 1.18 -3.04
N GLU A 63 15.22 0.75 -1.85
CA GLU A 63 15.20 -0.67 -1.47
C GLU A 63 14.31 -1.48 -2.40
N LEU A 64 13.10 -1.02 -2.69
CA LEU A 64 12.18 -1.69 -3.61
C LEU A 64 12.75 -1.78 -5.03
N GLN A 65 13.39 -0.72 -5.53
CA GLN A 65 14.05 -0.75 -6.84
C GLN A 65 15.17 -1.79 -6.89
N VAL A 66 16.01 -1.85 -5.86
CA VAL A 66 17.10 -2.86 -5.77
C VAL A 66 16.50 -4.25 -5.69
N VAL A 67 15.53 -4.48 -4.80
CA VAL A 67 14.92 -5.79 -4.62
C VAL A 67 14.27 -6.27 -5.92
N TYR A 68 13.37 -5.49 -6.52
CA TYR A 68 12.67 -5.92 -7.73
C TYR A 68 13.58 -6.06 -8.95
N SER A 69 14.63 -5.25 -9.06
CA SER A 69 15.58 -5.36 -10.16
C SER A 69 16.53 -6.56 -10.05
N THR A 70 16.72 -7.11 -8.83
CA THR A 70 17.68 -8.19 -8.58
C THR A 70 17.02 -9.52 -8.26
N LEU A 71 15.94 -9.55 -7.50
CA LEU A 71 15.30 -10.74 -6.98
C LEU A 71 14.91 -11.73 -8.11
N TYR A 72 14.13 -11.25 -9.07
CA TYR A 72 13.65 -12.07 -10.18
C TYR A 72 14.72 -12.39 -11.21
N LYS A 73 15.82 -11.64 -11.24
CA LYS A 73 17.01 -12.02 -12.04
C LYS A 73 17.76 -13.17 -11.40
N ARG A 74 17.82 -13.20 -10.05
CA ARG A 74 18.52 -14.26 -9.31
C ARG A 74 17.68 -15.51 -9.15
N ILE A 75 16.38 -15.34 -8.98
CA ILE A 75 15.43 -16.44 -8.75
C ILE A 75 14.23 -16.24 -9.71
N PRO A 76 14.40 -16.53 -11.01
CA PRO A 76 13.38 -16.27 -12.02
C PRO A 76 12.12 -17.13 -11.85
N THR A 77 12.25 -18.27 -11.15
CA THR A 77 11.16 -19.20 -10.86
C THR A 77 10.41 -18.88 -9.58
N LEU A 78 10.80 -17.83 -8.85
CA LEU A 78 10.15 -17.43 -7.60
C LEU A 78 8.67 -17.18 -7.81
N ARG A 79 7.83 -17.89 -7.07
CA ARG A 79 6.39 -17.76 -7.10
C ARG A 79 5.78 -18.06 -5.74
N ARG A 80 4.54 -17.68 -5.54
CA ARG A 80 3.77 -18.08 -4.37
C ARG A 80 3.62 -19.60 -4.35
N ALA A 81 3.80 -20.21 -3.17
CA ALA A 81 3.61 -21.64 -2.98
C ALA A 81 2.13 -22.00 -2.75
N VAL A 82 1.28 -21.01 -2.42
CA VAL A 82 -0.15 -21.21 -2.12
C VAL A 82 -1.02 -20.18 -2.84
N GLY A 83 -2.30 -20.45 -2.95
CA GLY A 83 -3.30 -19.50 -3.46
C GLY A 83 -3.45 -18.28 -2.55
N LEU A 84 -4.00 -17.18 -3.07
CA LEU A 84 -4.24 -15.95 -2.29
C LEU A 84 -5.20 -16.18 -1.13
N ASP A 85 -6.18 -17.05 -1.31
CA ASP A 85 -7.17 -17.48 -0.32
C ASP A 85 -6.57 -18.19 0.90
N ARG A 86 -5.32 -18.66 0.77
CA ARG A 86 -4.60 -19.37 1.83
C ARG A 86 -3.49 -18.55 2.48
N ILE A 87 -3.32 -17.30 2.06
CA ILE A 87 -2.34 -16.38 2.66
C ILE A 87 -2.96 -15.77 3.92
N PRO A 88 -2.30 -15.86 5.08
CA PRO A 88 -2.80 -15.26 6.32
C PRO A 88 -2.57 -13.75 6.32
N PHE A 89 -3.58 -13.00 5.91
CA PHE A 89 -3.55 -11.54 5.94
C PHE A 89 -3.76 -10.99 7.36
N LYS A 90 -3.15 -9.86 7.66
CA LYS A 90 -3.24 -9.14 8.93
C LYS A 90 -4.50 -8.28 8.98
N HIS A 91 -5.67 -8.90 9.16
CA HIS A 91 -6.94 -8.18 9.24
C HIS A 91 -7.12 -7.46 10.58
N ASP A 92 -6.37 -7.84 11.60
CA ASP A 92 -6.38 -7.35 12.97
C ASP A 92 -5.27 -6.32 13.26
N ALA A 93 -4.42 -6.01 12.28
CA ALA A 93 -3.31 -5.09 12.45
C ALA A 93 -3.63 -3.71 11.87
N PHE A 94 -3.12 -2.66 12.52
CA PHE A 94 -3.21 -1.28 12.03
C PHE A 94 -2.56 -1.10 10.65
N ILE A 95 -1.42 -1.79 10.43
CA ILE A 95 -0.75 -1.84 9.12
C ILE A 95 -1.15 -3.15 8.45
N TYR A 96 -1.94 -3.04 7.38
CA TYR A 96 -2.35 -4.18 6.59
C TYR A 96 -1.16 -4.84 5.89
N GLY A 97 -1.12 -6.14 5.89
CA GLY A 97 -0.05 -6.92 5.29
C GLY A 97 -0.33 -8.41 5.41
N VAL A 98 0.72 -9.22 5.40
CA VAL A 98 0.63 -10.67 5.59
C VAL A 98 1.45 -11.11 6.80
N TYR A 99 1.01 -12.14 7.50
CA TYR A 99 1.82 -12.78 8.56
C TYR A 99 2.92 -13.64 7.95
N GLU A 100 2.59 -14.34 6.86
CA GLU A 100 3.50 -15.20 6.14
C GLU A 100 3.22 -15.09 4.64
N LEU A 101 4.25 -15.22 3.83
CA LEU A 101 4.14 -15.33 2.38
C LEU A 101 4.90 -16.60 1.92
N PRO A 102 4.25 -17.76 1.91
CA PRO A 102 4.86 -18.99 1.43
C PRO A 102 5.26 -18.88 -0.04
N VAL A 103 6.54 -19.13 -0.33
CA VAL A 103 7.10 -19.05 -1.68
C VAL A 103 7.82 -20.35 -2.04
N THR A 104 8.00 -20.56 -3.34
CA THR A 104 8.78 -21.64 -3.92
C THR A 104 9.54 -21.11 -5.13
N TRP A 105 10.62 -21.78 -5.47
CA TRP A 105 11.48 -21.46 -6.60
C TRP A 105 11.99 -22.73 -7.29
#